data_5f673bc6170f69b96d92817f8e1408fc
#
_entry.id   5f673bc6170f69b96d92817f8e1408fc
#
_cell.length_a   1.000
_cell.length_b   1.000
_cell.length_c   1.000
_cell.angle_alpha   90.00
_cell.angle_beta   90.00
_cell.angle_gamma   90.00
#
_symmetry.space_group_name_H-M   'P 1'
#
loop_
_entity.id
_entity.type
_entity.pdbx_description
1 polymer ?
#
loop_
_entity_poly.entity_id
_entity_poly.type
_entity_poly.pdbx_seq_one_letter_code
_entity_poly.pdbx_strand_id
1 'polypeptide(L)'
;MKIYTVILAACLFIGSVVWAYDYAPNDFATEVVEYVQGTGVINDYLAGKPFNDPNTALGRPTLMTTGDGFYMPPGENVPVVPVYGPFRYFEIVTIGKGGRLTVKFDHPVANDKNNPYGIDFIIYGNANQTIAGGQHWINGNPEQTTVIGSVFAEPGIVAVSQDGNTWYYFSNGPYADSFAPTASYEWDDVNNVWGDELDPTRPVDPNLTAASLNGKTVAQIIEMYNGSAGGTGFDIGTLGLDWIQYVRIENKPGSSYTADIDAIADVSCCGDYKHPYPAGDLNEDCRVDFFDFAILAQQWHAGTGWDDLTTLANGWLQCSWKCQ
;
A
#
# COMPACT_ATOMS: atom_id res chain seq x y z
N MET A 1 47.39 52.58 -19.85
CA MET A 1 47.11 51.11 -19.94
C MET A 1 45.98 50.83 -18.94
N LYS A 2 44.74 50.73 -19.41
CA LYS A 2 43.60 50.51 -18.56
C LYS A 2 43.30 49.01 -18.55
N ILE A 3 43.39 48.39 -17.37
CA ILE A 3 43.07 46.98 -17.14
C ILE A 3 41.55 46.89 -16.88
N TYR A 4 40.81 46.20 -17.76
CA TYR A 4 39.42 45.88 -17.55
C TYR A 4 39.33 44.52 -16.85
N THR A 5 38.83 44.55 -15.62
CA THR A 5 38.48 43.32 -14.89
C THR A 5 37.12 42.85 -15.36
N VAL A 6 37.06 41.68 -16.01
CA VAL A 6 35.83 41.02 -16.37
C VAL A 6 35.42 40.16 -15.18
N ILE A 7 34.31 40.51 -14.55
CA ILE A 7 33.65 39.66 -13.52
C ILE A 7 32.72 38.69 -14.24
N LEU A 8 33.10 37.41 -14.26
CA LEU A 8 32.25 36.33 -14.72
C LEU A 8 31.28 35.98 -13.58
N ALA A 9 30.00 36.35 -13.71
CA ALA A 9 28.93 35.87 -12.83
C ALA A 9 28.54 34.46 -13.25
N ALA A 10 28.97 33.47 -12.49
CA ALA A 10 28.47 32.10 -12.64
C ALA A 10 27.07 32.00 -12.00
N CYS A 11 26.02 31.97 -12.81
CA CYS A 11 24.70 31.59 -12.37
C CYS A 11 24.69 30.10 -12.05
N LEU A 12 24.75 29.75 -10.77
CA LEU A 12 24.42 28.41 -10.28
C LEU A 12 22.90 28.21 -10.43
N PHE A 13 22.53 27.50 -11.49
CA PHE A 13 21.21 26.88 -11.54
C PHE A 13 21.18 25.76 -10.50
N ILE A 14 20.63 26.03 -9.32
CA ILE A 14 20.20 24.98 -8.39
C ILE A 14 18.89 24.43 -8.99
N GLY A 15 19.04 23.48 -9.89
CA GLY A 15 17.91 22.64 -10.28
C GLY A 15 17.48 21.89 -9.03
N SER A 16 16.27 22.13 -8.58
CA SER A 16 15.59 21.26 -7.62
C SER A 16 15.49 19.89 -8.29
N VAL A 17 16.35 18.96 -7.84
CA VAL A 17 16.20 17.56 -8.17
C VAL A 17 14.95 17.11 -7.43
N VAL A 18 13.84 17.04 -8.14
CA VAL A 18 12.67 16.31 -7.67
C VAL A 18 13.12 14.86 -7.66
N TRP A 19 13.43 14.34 -6.50
CA TRP A 19 13.61 12.90 -6.31
C TRP A 19 12.25 12.26 -6.55
N ALA A 20 12.07 11.64 -7.70
CA ALA A 20 11.03 10.64 -7.83
C ALA A 20 11.32 9.60 -6.74
N TYR A 21 10.39 9.38 -5.83
CA TYR A 21 10.47 8.33 -4.83
C TYR A 21 10.47 7.00 -5.60
N ASP A 22 11.65 6.43 -5.77
CA ASP A 22 11.82 5.08 -6.28
C ASP A 22 11.55 4.17 -5.07
N TYR A 23 10.35 3.56 -5.05
CA TYR A 23 10.07 2.48 -4.10
C TYR A 23 11.10 1.39 -4.33
N ALA A 24 11.63 0.82 -3.25
CA ALA A 24 12.46 -0.35 -3.38
C ALA A 24 11.66 -1.39 -4.18
N PRO A 25 12.22 -1.98 -5.26
CA PRO A 25 11.48 -2.97 -6.06
C PRO A 25 10.92 -4.12 -5.22
N ASN A 26 11.40 -4.27 -4.02
CA ASN A 26 11.17 -5.37 -3.11
C ASN A 26 9.89 -5.24 -2.28
N ASP A 27 9.27 -4.04 -2.19
CA ASP A 27 8.07 -3.85 -1.35
C ASP A 27 6.82 -4.54 -1.92
N PHE A 28 6.90 -5.05 -3.16
CA PHE A 28 5.75 -5.61 -3.87
C PHE A 28 6.06 -6.95 -4.50
N ALA A 29 5.01 -7.74 -4.80
CA ALA A 29 5.15 -8.95 -5.58
C ALA A 29 5.79 -8.64 -6.96
N THR A 30 6.77 -9.45 -7.37
CA THR A 30 7.62 -9.21 -8.55
C THR A 30 7.42 -10.21 -9.67
N GLU A 31 6.73 -11.34 -9.41
CA GLU A 31 6.59 -12.43 -10.38
C GLU A 31 5.16 -13.01 -10.36
N VAL A 32 4.57 -13.20 -11.53
CA VAL A 32 3.39 -14.04 -11.71
C VAL A 32 3.82 -15.48 -11.90
N VAL A 33 3.51 -16.35 -10.95
CA VAL A 33 3.84 -17.78 -10.99
C VAL A 33 2.77 -18.58 -11.74
N GLU A 34 1.51 -18.22 -11.54
CA GLU A 34 0.38 -18.88 -12.19
C GLU A 34 -0.82 -17.91 -12.31
N TYR A 35 -1.47 -17.95 -13.47
CA TYR A 35 -2.77 -17.33 -13.63
C TYR A 35 -3.73 -18.24 -14.38
N VAL A 36 -4.84 -18.55 -13.76
CA VAL A 36 -6.00 -19.23 -14.36
C VAL A 36 -7.17 -18.26 -14.28
N GLN A 37 -7.58 -17.70 -15.40
CA GLN A 37 -8.58 -16.65 -15.45
C GLN A 37 -9.93 -17.05 -14.81
N GLY A 38 -10.37 -18.29 -15.01
CA GLY A 38 -11.71 -18.73 -14.60
C GLY A 38 -12.81 -18.19 -15.55
N THR A 39 -14.04 -18.11 -15.05
CA THR A 39 -15.21 -17.68 -15.83
C THR A 39 -15.89 -16.48 -15.18
N GLY A 40 -16.70 -15.74 -15.98
CA GLY A 40 -17.45 -14.58 -15.49
C GLY A 40 -16.66 -13.27 -15.49
N VAL A 41 -15.44 -13.27 -16.04
CA VAL A 41 -14.66 -12.04 -16.23
C VAL A 41 -15.33 -11.16 -17.26
N ILE A 42 -15.53 -9.89 -16.91
CA ILE A 42 -16.11 -8.87 -17.79
C ILE A 42 -15.00 -8.11 -18.54
N ASN A 43 -15.39 -7.24 -19.44
CA ASN A 43 -14.45 -6.34 -20.10
C ASN A 43 -14.51 -4.94 -19.48
N ASP A 44 -13.38 -4.24 -19.49
CA ASP A 44 -13.33 -2.80 -19.29
C ASP A 44 -14.31 -2.12 -20.25
N TYR A 45 -15.32 -1.49 -19.71
CA TYR A 45 -16.40 -0.92 -20.53
C TYR A 45 -15.97 0.30 -21.35
N LEU A 46 -14.86 0.97 -20.97
CA LEU A 46 -14.31 2.08 -21.75
C LEU A 46 -13.43 1.60 -22.92
N ALA A 47 -12.68 0.52 -22.73
CA ALA A 47 -11.73 -0.01 -23.71
C ALA A 47 -12.25 -1.23 -24.49
N GLY A 48 -13.26 -1.93 -23.97
CA GLY A 48 -13.76 -3.19 -24.51
C GLY A 48 -12.78 -4.35 -24.37
N LYS A 49 -11.74 -4.23 -23.53
CA LYS A 49 -10.70 -5.23 -23.31
C LYS A 49 -10.93 -6.01 -22.01
N PRO A 50 -10.61 -7.30 -21.95
CA PRO A 50 -10.77 -8.10 -20.75
C PRO A 50 -9.75 -7.71 -19.69
N PHE A 51 -10.12 -7.84 -18.41
CA PHE A 51 -9.25 -7.71 -17.24
C PHE A 51 -8.48 -9.01 -17.01
N ASN A 52 -7.53 -9.35 -17.89
CA ASN A 52 -6.88 -10.65 -17.88
C ASN A 52 -5.36 -10.62 -18.01
N ASP A 53 -4.75 -9.47 -17.82
CA ASP A 53 -3.30 -9.36 -17.69
C ASP A 53 -2.87 -9.53 -16.23
N PRO A 54 -2.28 -10.67 -15.81
CA PRO A 54 -1.90 -10.88 -14.41
C PRO A 54 -0.71 -10.02 -13.98
N ASN A 55 0.02 -9.41 -14.92
CA ASN A 55 1.14 -8.53 -14.56
C ASN A 55 0.67 -7.20 -13.96
N THR A 56 -0.60 -6.85 -14.11
CA THR A 56 -1.17 -5.65 -13.44
C THR A 56 -1.16 -5.79 -11.91
N ALA A 57 -1.12 -7.02 -11.38
CA ALA A 57 -1.01 -7.27 -9.95
C ALA A 57 0.44 -7.20 -9.40
N LEU A 58 1.41 -6.83 -10.24
CA LEU A 58 2.82 -6.70 -9.84
C LEU A 58 3.20 -5.24 -9.65
N GLY A 59 4.10 -5.01 -8.68
CA GLY A 59 4.53 -3.66 -8.33
C GLY A 59 3.51 -2.94 -7.45
N ARG A 60 3.62 -1.63 -7.42
CA ARG A 60 2.80 -0.76 -6.56
C ARG A 60 1.34 -0.67 -6.99
N PRO A 61 0.41 -0.40 -6.07
CA PRO A 61 -0.98 -0.17 -6.43
C PRO A 61 -1.16 1.09 -7.29
N THR A 62 -2.24 1.09 -8.05
CA THR A 62 -2.62 2.17 -8.94
C THR A 62 -2.88 3.46 -8.16
N LEU A 63 -2.18 4.54 -8.53
CA LEU A 63 -2.37 5.87 -7.93
C LEU A 63 -3.45 6.69 -8.62
N MET A 64 -3.52 6.59 -9.94
CA MET A 64 -4.39 7.38 -10.79
C MET A 64 -5.15 6.46 -11.73
N THR A 65 -6.45 6.60 -11.79
CA THR A 65 -7.30 5.89 -12.74
C THR A 65 -7.95 6.85 -13.72
N THR A 66 -8.65 6.33 -14.72
CA THR A 66 -9.28 7.17 -15.75
C THR A 66 -10.71 7.51 -15.38
N GLY A 67 -11.07 8.79 -15.45
CA GLY A 67 -12.46 9.23 -15.34
C GLY A 67 -13.36 8.57 -16.39
N ASP A 68 -14.53 8.11 -15.98
CA ASP A 68 -15.44 7.29 -16.77
C ASP A 68 -16.49 8.11 -17.56
N GLY A 69 -16.50 9.42 -17.36
CA GLY A 69 -17.49 10.31 -17.96
C GLY A 69 -18.87 10.26 -17.31
N PHE A 70 -19.07 9.38 -16.36
CA PHE A 70 -20.32 9.24 -15.61
C PHE A 70 -20.23 9.87 -14.23
N TYR A 71 -19.13 9.61 -13.53
CA TYR A 71 -18.83 10.12 -12.19
C TYR A 71 -17.71 11.16 -12.20
N MET A 72 -16.81 11.06 -13.15
CA MET A 72 -15.63 11.91 -13.31
C MET A 72 -15.49 12.35 -14.78
N PRO A 73 -14.79 13.47 -15.06
CA PRO A 73 -14.55 13.89 -16.44
C PRO A 73 -13.97 12.75 -17.31
N PRO A 74 -14.52 12.49 -18.49
CA PRO A 74 -14.12 11.35 -19.30
C PRO A 74 -12.68 11.49 -19.78
N GLY A 75 -11.89 10.43 -19.59
CA GLY A 75 -10.52 10.34 -20.06
C GLY A 75 -9.49 11.16 -19.28
N GLU A 76 -9.89 11.90 -18.25
CA GLU A 76 -8.96 12.56 -17.33
C GLU A 76 -8.44 11.57 -16.30
N ASN A 77 -7.17 11.74 -15.90
CA ASN A 77 -6.61 10.99 -14.79
C ASN A 77 -7.11 11.58 -13.47
N VAL A 78 -7.62 10.72 -12.61
CA VAL A 78 -8.14 11.08 -11.29
C VAL A 78 -7.49 10.20 -10.23
N PRO A 79 -7.23 10.71 -9.01
CA PRO A 79 -6.72 9.91 -7.92
C PRO A 79 -7.64 8.74 -7.59
N VAL A 80 -7.05 7.58 -7.28
CA VAL A 80 -7.77 6.47 -6.66
C VAL A 80 -8.14 6.88 -5.26
N VAL A 81 -9.42 6.73 -4.90
CA VAL A 81 -9.96 7.10 -3.60
C VAL A 81 -10.90 6.00 -3.08
N PRO A 82 -11.20 5.95 -1.79
CA PRO A 82 -12.00 4.87 -1.20
C PRO A 82 -13.39 4.63 -1.81
N VAL A 83 -13.89 5.57 -2.61
CA VAL A 83 -15.18 5.49 -3.34
C VAL A 83 -15.05 5.37 -4.84
N TYR A 84 -13.82 5.39 -5.37
CA TYR A 84 -13.51 5.32 -6.79
C TYR A 84 -12.16 4.63 -7.01
N GLY A 85 -12.18 3.30 -7.05
CA GLY A 85 -11.01 2.44 -7.18
C GLY A 85 -10.46 2.33 -8.61
N PRO A 86 -9.36 1.59 -8.82
CA PRO A 86 -8.86 1.25 -10.14
C PRO A 86 -9.87 0.34 -10.86
N PHE A 87 -10.07 0.55 -12.17
CA PHE A 87 -11.05 -0.25 -12.93
C PHE A 87 -10.69 -0.37 -14.41
N ARG A 88 -9.45 -0.07 -14.80
CA ARG A 88 -9.01 -0.22 -16.19
C ARG A 88 -8.31 -1.56 -16.39
N TYR A 89 -8.44 -2.11 -17.61
CA TYR A 89 -7.84 -3.41 -17.97
C TYR A 89 -6.32 -3.49 -17.83
N PHE A 90 -5.65 -2.36 -17.68
CA PHE A 90 -4.21 -2.25 -17.43
C PHE A 90 -3.87 -1.86 -15.98
N GLU A 91 -4.85 -1.75 -15.10
CA GLU A 91 -4.71 -1.43 -13.69
C GLU A 91 -4.96 -2.65 -12.81
N ILE A 92 -5.90 -3.51 -13.18
CA ILE A 92 -6.33 -4.66 -12.40
C ILE A 92 -6.41 -5.94 -13.24
N VAL A 93 -6.28 -7.08 -12.57
CA VAL A 93 -6.57 -8.41 -13.11
C VAL A 93 -7.75 -9.04 -12.39
N THR A 94 -8.72 -9.56 -13.13
CA THR A 94 -9.88 -10.25 -12.56
C THR A 94 -9.63 -11.75 -12.41
N ILE A 95 -9.88 -12.28 -11.22
CA ILE A 95 -9.91 -13.72 -10.92
C ILE A 95 -11.35 -14.21 -11.00
N GLY A 96 -11.71 -14.80 -12.11
CA GLY A 96 -13.05 -15.34 -12.37
C GLY A 96 -13.37 -16.58 -11.53
N LYS A 97 -14.61 -17.07 -11.65
CA LYS A 97 -15.09 -18.27 -10.95
C LYS A 97 -14.30 -19.50 -11.34
N GLY A 98 -13.71 -20.19 -10.36
CA GLY A 98 -12.77 -21.29 -10.56
C GLY A 98 -11.38 -20.85 -11.03
N GLY A 99 -11.12 -19.55 -11.06
CA GLY A 99 -9.83 -18.96 -11.36
C GLY A 99 -8.92 -18.85 -10.15
N ARG A 100 -7.65 -18.58 -10.42
CA ARG A 100 -6.65 -18.25 -9.40
C ARG A 100 -5.50 -17.43 -9.99
N LEU A 101 -4.92 -16.61 -9.15
CA LEU A 101 -3.67 -15.89 -9.37
C LEU A 101 -2.69 -16.31 -8.28
N THR A 102 -1.47 -16.65 -8.66
CA THR A 102 -0.36 -16.87 -7.74
C THR A 102 0.78 -15.95 -8.11
N VAL A 103 1.19 -15.12 -7.16
CA VAL A 103 2.34 -14.23 -7.28
C VAL A 103 3.43 -14.61 -6.28
N LYS A 104 4.62 -14.06 -6.48
CA LYS A 104 5.79 -14.31 -5.66
C LYS A 104 6.53 -13.01 -5.39
N PHE A 105 7.02 -12.86 -4.15
CA PHE A 105 8.00 -11.86 -3.77
C PHE A 105 9.42 -12.35 -4.10
N ASP A 106 10.35 -11.46 -4.37
CA ASP A 106 11.76 -11.79 -4.63
C ASP A 106 12.52 -12.15 -3.35
N HIS A 107 11.92 -11.91 -2.18
CA HIS A 107 12.41 -12.21 -0.83
C HIS A 107 11.32 -12.87 0.02
N PRO A 108 11.66 -13.44 1.18
CA PRO A 108 10.68 -13.86 2.18
C PRO A 108 10.03 -12.66 2.89
N VAL A 109 8.70 -12.60 2.89
CA VAL A 109 7.90 -11.70 3.74
C VAL A 109 7.84 -12.33 5.14
N ALA A 110 8.39 -11.65 6.13
CA ALA A 110 8.50 -12.17 7.48
C ALA A 110 7.24 -11.90 8.32
N ASN A 111 6.94 -12.81 9.25
CA ASN A 111 6.05 -12.53 10.36
C ASN A 111 6.81 -11.68 11.39
N ASP A 112 6.77 -10.37 11.22
CA ASP A 112 7.51 -9.46 12.10
C ASP A 112 6.57 -8.84 13.13
N LYS A 113 6.88 -9.10 14.43
CA LYS A 113 6.15 -8.52 15.56
C LYS A 113 6.19 -6.98 15.62
N ASN A 114 7.13 -6.36 14.90
CA ASN A 114 7.27 -4.91 14.81
C ASN A 114 6.37 -4.32 13.71
N ASN A 115 5.84 -5.14 12.81
CA ASN A 115 4.86 -4.69 11.83
C ASN A 115 3.63 -4.10 12.53
N PRO A 116 3.08 -2.97 12.05
CA PRO A 116 1.89 -2.38 12.62
C PRO A 116 0.74 -3.38 12.67
N TYR A 117 0.15 -3.52 13.85
CA TYR A 117 -0.98 -4.43 14.13
C TYR A 117 -0.67 -5.93 13.89
N GLY A 118 0.61 -6.31 13.67
CA GLY A 118 1.00 -7.67 13.29
C GLY A 118 0.58 -8.05 11.86
N ILE A 119 0.33 -7.08 11.00
CA ILE A 119 0.02 -7.31 9.58
C ILE A 119 1.32 -7.42 8.80
N ASP A 120 1.47 -8.48 7.99
CA ASP A 120 2.71 -8.79 7.28
C ASP A 120 2.65 -8.52 5.78
N PHE A 121 1.46 -8.57 5.18
CA PHE A 121 1.28 -8.17 3.78
C PHE A 121 -0.12 -7.59 3.54
N ILE A 122 -0.25 -6.84 2.44
CA ILE A 122 -1.49 -6.18 2.05
C ILE A 122 -1.84 -6.57 0.62
N ILE A 123 -3.13 -6.85 0.36
CA ILE A 123 -3.67 -7.04 -0.99
C ILE A 123 -4.56 -5.85 -1.35
N TYR A 124 -4.27 -5.24 -2.49
CA TYR A 124 -5.04 -4.16 -3.10
C TYR A 124 -5.94 -4.69 -4.20
N GLY A 125 -7.17 -4.23 -4.22
CA GLY A 125 -8.16 -4.53 -5.24
C GLY A 125 -8.97 -3.28 -5.61
N ASN A 126 -10.14 -3.48 -6.20
CA ASN A 126 -11.00 -2.37 -6.59
C ASN A 126 -12.26 -2.20 -5.72
N ALA A 127 -12.28 -2.80 -4.52
CA ALA A 127 -13.34 -2.59 -3.55
C ALA A 127 -13.62 -1.09 -3.32
N ASN A 128 -14.87 -0.70 -3.17
CA ASN A 128 -15.29 0.70 -3.02
C ASN A 128 -16.26 0.90 -1.88
N GLN A 129 -16.13 1.99 -1.12
CA GLN A 129 -17.15 2.45 -0.17
C GLN A 129 -18.39 2.90 -0.92
N THR A 130 -19.56 2.51 -0.41
CA THR A 130 -20.84 2.94 -0.99
C THR A 130 -21.14 4.39 -0.61
N ILE A 131 -21.35 5.23 -1.61
CA ILE A 131 -21.66 6.64 -1.43
C ILE A 131 -23.10 6.83 -0.93
N ALA A 132 -23.31 7.77 -0.02
CA ALA A 132 -24.62 8.07 0.57
C ALA A 132 -25.60 8.65 -0.45
N GLY A 133 -26.90 8.32 -0.29
CA GLY A 133 -27.98 8.94 -1.04
C GLY A 133 -27.99 8.69 -2.54
N GLY A 134 -27.30 7.65 -3.01
CA GLY A 134 -27.16 7.38 -4.45
C GLY A 134 -26.39 8.49 -5.20
N GLN A 135 -25.63 9.27 -4.45
CA GLN A 135 -24.72 10.28 -5.00
C GLN A 135 -23.56 9.59 -5.72
N HIS A 136 -22.92 10.35 -6.56
CA HIS A 136 -21.71 9.95 -7.26
C HIS A 136 -20.51 10.63 -6.60
N TRP A 137 -19.29 10.27 -6.99
CA TRP A 137 -18.07 10.97 -6.65
C TRP A 137 -18.13 12.40 -7.22
N ILE A 138 -18.62 13.37 -6.41
CA ILE A 138 -19.02 14.70 -6.88
C ILE A 138 -17.79 15.57 -7.12
N ASN A 139 -17.52 15.88 -8.38
CA ASN A 139 -16.47 16.81 -8.82
C ASN A 139 -15.08 16.53 -8.24
N GLY A 140 -14.84 15.29 -7.79
CA GLY A 140 -13.57 14.91 -7.18
C GLY A 140 -13.26 15.61 -5.85
N ASN A 141 -14.27 16.14 -5.14
CA ASN A 141 -14.08 16.84 -3.87
C ASN A 141 -14.27 15.88 -2.68
N PRO A 142 -13.20 15.52 -1.95
CA PRO A 142 -13.26 14.62 -0.81
C PRO A 142 -14.14 15.10 0.35
N GLU A 143 -14.30 16.41 0.54
CA GLU A 143 -15.09 17.01 1.61
C GLU A 143 -16.61 16.87 1.40
N GLN A 144 -17.04 16.66 0.16
CA GLN A 144 -18.45 16.71 -0.21
C GLN A 144 -19.10 15.33 -0.36
N THR A 145 -18.30 14.27 -0.49
CA THR A 145 -18.81 12.93 -0.69
C THR A 145 -18.77 12.12 0.60
N THR A 146 -19.95 11.71 1.08
CA THR A 146 -20.10 10.88 2.29
C THR A 146 -20.47 9.45 1.95
N VAL A 147 -20.13 8.50 2.86
CA VAL A 147 -20.41 7.08 2.68
C VAL A 147 -21.44 6.57 3.67
N ILE A 148 -22.06 5.40 3.38
CA ILE A 148 -23.08 4.76 4.23
C ILE A 148 -22.54 3.59 5.08
N GLY A 149 -21.21 3.45 5.19
CA GLY A 149 -20.61 2.39 6.01
C GLY A 149 -20.78 0.97 5.45
N SER A 150 -20.84 0.84 4.14
CA SER A 150 -20.81 -0.45 3.42
C SER A 150 -19.82 -0.39 2.26
N VAL A 151 -19.26 -1.55 1.91
CA VAL A 151 -18.30 -1.72 0.83
C VAL A 151 -18.90 -2.59 -0.26
N PHE A 152 -18.81 -2.16 -1.50
CA PHE A 152 -18.88 -3.07 -2.63
C PHE A 152 -17.56 -3.81 -2.70
N ALA A 153 -17.60 -5.13 -2.56
CA ALA A 153 -16.44 -6.00 -2.51
C ALA A 153 -16.71 -7.30 -3.27
N GLU A 154 -15.68 -7.83 -3.88
CA GLU A 154 -15.71 -9.09 -4.63
C GLU A 154 -14.69 -10.11 -4.04
N PRO A 155 -14.96 -10.62 -2.81
CA PRO A 155 -13.98 -11.29 -1.99
C PRO A 155 -13.39 -12.54 -2.63
N GLY A 156 -12.05 -12.57 -2.76
CA GLY A 156 -11.24 -13.73 -3.16
C GLY A 156 -10.63 -14.43 -1.94
N ILE A 157 -10.56 -15.76 -1.97
CA ILE A 157 -9.92 -16.56 -0.91
C ILE A 157 -8.40 -16.44 -1.07
N VAL A 158 -7.72 -16.18 0.06
CA VAL A 158 -6.27 -16.02 0.08
C VAL A 158 -5.61 -17.25 0.71
N ALA A 159 -4.55 -17.72 0.07
CA ALA A 159 -3.64 -18.72 0.59
C ALA A 159 -2.19 -18.23 0.41
N VAL A 160 -1.32 -18.67 1.29
CA VAL A 160 0.10 -18.32 1.29
C VAL A 160 0.98 -19.55 1.35
N SER A 161 2.22 -19.43 0.90
CA SER A 161 3.17 -20.55 0.88
C SER A 161 4.61 -20.05 1.03
N GLN A 162 5.45 -20.89 1.65
CA GLN A 162 6.90 -20.69 1.71
C GLN A 162 7.58 -21.23 0.45
N ASP A 163 7.10 -22.38 -0.08
CA ASP A 163 7.78 -23.19 -1.11
C ASP A 163 7.03 -23.26 -2.46
N GLY A 164 5.86 -22.62 -2.56
CA GLY A 164 4.97 -22.66 -3.72
C GLY A 164 4.21 -23.97 -3.91
N ASN A 165 4.37 -24.96 -2.99
CA ASN A 165 3.76 -26.27 -3.06
C ASN A 165 2.80 -26.54 -1.90
N THR A 166 3.19 -26.18 -0.69
CA THR A 166 2.37 -26.31 0.54
C THR A 166 1.62 -25.01 0.80
N TRP A 167 0.30 -25.07 0.83
CA TRP A 167 -0.56 -23.89 0.93
C TRP A 167 -1.33 -23.81 2.24
N TYR A 168 -1.31 -22.63 2.86
CA TYR A 168 -2.02 -22.30 4.09
C TYR A 168 -3.08 -21.25 3.80
N TYR A 169 -4.33 -21.52 4.18
CA TYR A 169 -5.49 -20.74 3.77
C TYR A 169 -6.04 -19.84 4.89
N PHE A 170 -6.30 -18.60 4.58
CA PHE A 170 -7.13 -17.71 5.40
C PHE A 170 -8.62 -18.09 5.23
N SER A 171 -9.02 -19.22 5.82
CA SER A 171 -10.31 -19.87 5.52
C SER A 171 -11.54 -19.07 5.95
N ASN A 172 -11.38 -18.18 6.94
CA ASN A 172 -12.45 -17.34 7.49
C ASN A 172 -12.17 -15.84 7.26
N GLY A 173 -11.36 -15.51 6.25
CA GLY A 173 -10.85 -14.18 6.01
C GLY A 173 -9.62 -13.85 6.87
N PRO A 174 -9.01 -12.69 6.60
CA PRO A 174 -9.44 -11.69 5.63
C PRO A 174 -9.47 -12.24 4.20
N TYR A 175 -10.14 -11.52 3.30
CA TYR A 175 -10.30 -11.86 1.89
C TYR A 175 -9.66 -10.76 1.02
N ALA A 176 -9.09 -11.14 -0.12
CA ALA A 176 -8.66 -10.19 -1.12
C ALA A 176 -9.86 -9.40 -1.69
N ASP A 177 -9.62 -8.21 -2.24
CA ASP A 177 -10.62 -7.33 -2.84
C ASP A 177 -11.80 -7.05 -1.88
N SER A 178 -11.46 -6.58 -0.69
CA SER A 178 -12.39 -6.34 0.39
C SER A 178 -12.07 -5.00 1.11
N PHE A 179 -12.41 -4.90 2.38
CA PHE A 179 -12.07 -3.72 3.19
C PHE A 179 -10.57 -3.79 3.62
N ALA A 180 -9.83 -2.68 3.53
CA ALA A 180 -10.19 -1.32 3.22
C ALA A 180 -9.98 -1.00 1.72
N PRO A 181 -10.90 -0.23 1.11
CA PRO A 181 -10.69 0.31 -0.23
C PRO A 181 -9.44 1.17 -0.35
N THR A 182 -8.85 1.20 -1.55
CA THR A 182 -7.60 1.91 -1.85
C THR A 182 -7.78 3.42 -1.82
N ALA A 183 -6.76 4.14 -1.33
CA ALA A 183 -6.59 5.58 -1.43
C ALA A 183 -5.15 5.88 -1.84
N SER A 184 -4.93 6.85 -2.73
CA SER A 184 -3.60 7.11 -3.28
C SER A 184 -2.88 8.32 -2.69
N TYR A 185 -3.61 9.36 -2.29
CA TYR A 185 -3.03 10.62 -1.80
C TYR A 185 -3.73 11.11 -0.54
N GLU A 186 -2.98 11.82 0.28
CA GLU A 186 -3.52 12.62 1.37
C GLU A 186 -4.41 13.75 0.84
N TRP A 187 -5.31 14.25 1.68
CA TRP A 187 -6.10 15.43 1.38
C TRP A 187 -5.72 16.57 2.30
N ASP A 188 -5.27 17.68 1.72
CA ASP A 188 -5.04 18.94 2.44
C ASP A 188 -6.35 19.74 2.45
N ASP A 189 -7.07 19.68 3.54
CA ASP A 189 -8.35 20.34 3.75
C ASP A 189 -8.23 21.87 3.85
N VAL A 190 -7.06 22.36 4.24
CA VAL A 190 -6.80 23.82 4.36
C VAL A 190 -6.64 24.45 2.98
N ASN A 191 -5.90 23.81 2.10
CA ASN A 191 -5.63 24.30 0.75
C ASN A 191 -6.58 23.75 -0.31
N ASN A 192 -7.38 22.73 0.02
CA ASN A 192 -8.27 21.98 -0.87
C ASN A 192 -7.52 21.37 -2.08
N VAL A 193 -6.42 20.71 -1.82
CA VAL A 193 -5.58 20.05 -2.83
C VAL A 193 -5.17 18.64 -2.37
N TRP A 194 -4.82 17.79 -3.32
CA TRP A 194 -4.18 16.51 -3.03
C TRP A 194 -2.76 16.76 -2.52
N GLY A 195 -2.42 16.12 -1.41
CA GLY A 195 -1.13 16.19 -0.73
C GLY A 195 -0.15 15.11 -1.21
N ASP A 196 0.64 14.62 -0.26
CA ASP A 196 1.63 13.57 -0.52
C ASP A 196 0.95 12.22 -0.77
N GLU A 197 1.70 11.31 -1.35
CA GLU A 197 1.26 9.96 -1.62
C GLU A 197 1.15 9.16 -0.33
N LEU A 198 0.02 8.46 -0.16
CA LEU A 198 -0.18 7.51 0.93
C LEU A 198 0.72 6.29 0.78
N ASP A 199 1.09 5.70 1.90
CA ASP A 199 2.04 4.61 1.97
C ASP A 199 1.36 3.25 1.69
N PRO A 200 1.68 2.57 0.59
CA PRO A 200 1.09 1.28 0.24
C PRO A 200 1.68 0.09 1.01
N THR A 201 2.75 0.28 1.77
CA THR A 201 3.30 -0.77 2.64
C THR A 201 2.76 -0.67 4.07
N ARG A 202 2.01 0.40 4.37
CA ARG A 202 1.40 0.64 5.68
C ARG A 202 0.01 0.07 5.77
N PRO A 203 -0.29 -0.84 6.73
CA PRO A 203 -1.63 -1.38 6.90
C PRO A 203 -2.58 -0.37 7.55
N VAL A 204 -3.87 -0.49 7.24
CA VAL A 204 -4.94 0.20 7.97
C VAL A 204 -5.16 -0.50 9.31
N ASP A 205 -5.54 0.27 10.36
CA ASP A 205 -5.94 -0.29 11.66
C ASP A 205 -7.04 -1.36 11.47
N PRO A 206 -6.82 -2.63 11.85
CA PRO A 206 -7.80 -3.70 11.67
C PRO A 206 -9.09 -3.53 12.50
N ASN A 207 -9.10 -2.59 13.46
CA ASN A 207 -10.31 -2.21 14.17
C ASN A 207 -11.20 -1.27 13.34
N LEU A 208 -10.67 -0.66 12.29
CA LEU A 208 -11.44 0.13 11.36
C LEU A 208 -12.28 -0.81 10.48
N THR A 209 -13.57 -0.51 10.37
CA THR A 209 -14.52 -1.32 9.59
C THR A 209 -15.34 -0.42 8.67
N ALA A 210 -15.93 -0.99 7.62
CA ALA A 210 -16.84 -0.24 6.76
C ALA A 210 -17.94 0.47 7.58
N ALA A 211 -18.50 -0.19 8.57
CA ALA A 211 -19.57 0.35 9.42
C ALA A 211 -19.10 1.57 10.24
N SER A 212 -17.85 1.58 10.70
CA SER A 212 -17.29 2.73 11.44
C SER A 212 -17.11 3.98 10.59
N LEU A 213 -17.13 3.83 9.26
CA LEU A 213 -17.03 4.92 8.30
C LEU A 213 -18.39 5.54 7.93
N ASN A 214 -19.50 5.04 8.46
CA ASN A 214 -20.83 5.55 8.16
C ASN A 214 -20.95 7.05 8.43
N GLY A 215 -21.38 7.81 7.43
CA GLY A 215 -21.53 9.27 7.50
C GLY A 215 -20.21 10.06 7.40
N LYS A 216 -19.07 9.40 7.22
CA LYS A 216 -17.78 10.06 7.00
C LYS A 216 -17.65 10.56 5.58
N THR A 217 -16.95 11.68 5.40
CA THR A 217 -16.52 12.15 4.08
C THR A 217 -15.30 11.35 3.60
N VAL A 218 -15.02 11.40 2.30
CA VAL A 218 -13.82 10.78 1.74
C VAL A 218 -12.55 11.34 2.39
N ALA A 219 -12.48 12.66 2.62
CA ALA A 219 -11.36 13.30 3.32
C ALA A 219 -11.17 12.71 4.73
N GLN A 220 -12.25 12.57 5.50
CA GLN A 220 -12.19 11.96 6.83
C GLN A 220 -11.77 10.48 6.79
N ILE A 221 -12.16 9.74 5.76
CA ILE A 221 -11.74 8.34 5.59
C ILE A 221 -10.23 8.26 5.34
N ILE A 222 -9.70 9.13 4.45
CA ILE A 222 -8.27 9.22 4.17
C ILE A 222 -7.49 9.57 5.45
N GLU A 223 -7.97 10.53 6.24
CA GLU A 223 -7.39 10.87 7.54
C GLU A 223 -7.40 9.67 8.51
N MET A 224 -8.53 8.93 8.57
CA MET A 224 -8.65 7.73 9.41
C MET A 224 -7.73 6.58 8.98
N TYR A 225 -7.31 6.53 7.72
CA TYR A 225 -6.32 5.57 7.26
C TYR A 225 -4.90 5.89 7.78
N ASN A 226 -4.73 7.08 8.34
CA ASN A 226 -3.52 7.48 9.07
C ASN A 226 -2.23 7.25 8.27
N GLY A 227 -2.19 7.70 7.02
CA GLY A 227 -1.07 7.58 6.10
C GLY A 227 -1.00 6.26 5.32
N SER A 228 -1.89 5.29 5.59
CA SER A 228 -2.00 4.06 4.81
C SER A 228 -2.71 4.30 3.47
N ALA A 229 -2.28 3.59 2.42
CA ALA A 229 -2.98 3.58 1.14
C ALA A 229 -4.21 2.64 1.11
N GLY A 230 -4.65 2.08 2.24
CA GLY A 230 -5.75 1.12 2.28
C GLY A 230 -5.29 -0.32 2.05
N GLY A 231 -6.08 -1.08 1.30
CA GLY A 231 -5.85 -2.51 1.05
C GLY A 231 -6.30 -3.40 2.21
N THR A 232 -6.41 -4.70 1.94
CA THR A 232 -6.75 -5.71 2.97
C THR A 232 -5.47 -6.28 3.55
N GLY A 233 -5.26 -6.12 4.87
CA GLY A 233 -4.09 -6.62 5.60
C GLY A 233 -4.22 -8.08 6.03
N PHE A 234 -3.09 -8.79 6.07
CA PHE A 234 -2.99 -10.22 6.42
C PHE A 234 -1.85 -10.44 7.41
N ASP A 235 -2.14 -11.14 8.50
CA ASP A 235 -1.21 -11.59 9.54
C ASP A 235 -0.93 -13.08 9.35
N ILE A 236 0.28 -13.45 8.87
CA ILE A 236 0.68 -14.85 8.65
C ILE A 236 0.95 -15.60 9.95
N GLY A 237 1.17 -14.89 11.06
CA GLY A 237 1.30 -15.46 12.38
C GLY A 237 0.03 -16.20 12.82
N THR A 238 -1.16 -15.78 12.35
CA THR A 238 -2.45 -16.47 12.57
C THR A 238 -2.48 -17.87 11.94
N LEU A 239 -1.63 -18.14 10.97
CA LEU A 239 -1.46 -19.44 10.32
C LEU A 239 -0.29 -20.24 10.91
N GLY A 240 0.44 -19.67 11.90
CA GLY A 240 1.61 -20.27 12.51
C GLY A 240 2.84 -20.30 11.59
N LEU A 241 2.96 -19.33 10.70
CA LEU A 241 4.09 -19.21 9.76
C LEU A 241 5.04 -18.11 10.25
N ASP A 242 6.35 -18.36 10.10
CA ASP A 242 7.38 -17.37 10.39
C ASP A 242 7.69 -16.47 9.18
N TRP A 243 7.39 -16.93 7.97
CA TRP A 243 7.58 -16.19 6.73
C TRP A 243 6.80 -16.83 5.58
N ILE A 244 6.59 -16.07 4.49
CA ILE A 244 6.03 -16.55 3.23
C ILE A 244 6.84 -15.99 2.06
N GLN A 245 6.68 -16.55 0.85
CA GLN A 245 7.20 -15.98 -0.37
C GLN A 245 6.16 -15.93 -1.49
N TYR A 246 5.10 -16.72 -1.37
CA TYR A 246 4.05 -16.84 -2.38
C TYR A 246 2.71 -16.47 -1.80
N VAL A 247 1.93 -15.70 -2.57
CA VAL A 247 0.53 -15.38 -2.28
C VAL A 247 -0.34 -15.90 -3.41
N ARG A 248 -1.42 -16.58 -3.07
CA ARG A 248 -2.42 -17.08 -4.01
C ARG A 248 -3.78 -16.50 -3.66
N ILE A 249 -4.47 -15.97 -4.67
CA ILE A 249 -5.86 -15.56 -4.57
C ILE A 249 -6.66 -16.46 -5.49
N GLU A 250 -7.79 -17.01 -5.00
CA GLU A 250 -8.61 -17.92 -5.79
C GLU A 250 -10.11 -17.72 -5.53
N ASN A 251 -10.91 -17.97 -6.55
CA ASN A 251 -12.37 -18.02 -6.46
C ASN A 251 -12.86 -19.43 -6.74
N LYS A 252 -13.77 -19.92 -5.89
CA LYS A 252 -14.41 -21.22 -6.11
C LYS A 252 -15.26 -21.22 -7.38
N PRO A 253 -15.43 -22.36 -8.06
CA PRO A 253 -16.28 -22.45 -9.27
C PRO A 253 -17.71 -21.94 -9.08
N GLY A 254 -18.27 -22.04 -7.87
CA GLY A 254 -19.60 -21.56 -7.51
C GLY A 254 -19.63 -20.15 -6.88
N SER A 255 -18.53 -19.42 -6.90
CA SER A 255 -18.48 -18.06 -6.34
C SER A 255 -19.53 -17.15 -7.00
N SER A 256 -20.10 -16.24 -6.22
CA SER A 256 -20.91 -15.13 -6.76
C SER A 256 -20.04 -13.96 -7.23
N TYR A 257 -18.76 -13.96 -6.87
CA TYR A 257 -17.82 -12.85 -7.05
C TYR A 257 -16.68 -13.21 -8.00
N THR A 258 -16.06 -12.21 -8.55
CA THR A 258 -14.86 -12.26 -9.40
C THR A 258 -13.87 -11.23 -8.88
N ALA A 259 -12.95 -11.63 -7.99
CA ALA A 259 -12.05 -10.72 -7.32
C ALA A 259 -11.12 -9.99 -8.30
N ASP A 260 -10.98 -8.70 -8.12
CA ASP A 260 -10.11 -7.82 -8.90
C ASP A 260 -8.88 -7.43 -8.10
N ILE A 261 -7.69 -7.68 -8.64
CA ILE A 261 -6.43 -7.48 -7.93
C ILE A 261 -5.59 -6.44 -8.65
N ASP A 262 -5.14 -5.43 -7.88
CA ASP A 262 -4.28 -4.33 -8.33
C ASP A 262 -2.82 -4.55 -7.91
N ALA A 263 -2.57 -4.89 -6.65
CA ALA A 263 -1.21 -5.11 -6.14
C ALA A 263 -1.19 -6.00 -4.90
N ILE A 264 0.00 -6.54 -4.58
CA ILE A 264 0.29 -7.21 -3.31
C ILE A 264 1.58 -6.62 -2.75
N ALA A 265 1.51 -6.02 -1.56
CA ALA A 265 2.61 -5.35 -0.87
C ALA A 265 3.09 -6.14 0.34
N ASP A 266 4.38 -6.15 0.59
CA ASP A 266 4.99 -6.49 1.87
C ASP A 266 4.77 -5.33 2.85
N VAL A 267 4.57 -5.64 4.12
CA VAL A 267 4.55 -4.65 5.21
C VAL A 267 5.92 -4.66 5.87
N SER A 268 6.68 -3.61 5.63
CA SER A 268 7.97 -3.40 6.27
C SER A 268 7.86 -2.29 7.30
N CYS A 269 8.22 -2.56 8.56
CA CYS A 269 8.17 -1.51 9.57
C CYS A 269 9.37 -0.58 9.50
N CYS A 270 10.54 -1.06 9.07
CA CYS A 270 11.72 -0.26 8.75
C CYS A 270 12.81 -1.11 8.08
N GLY A 271 13.90 -0.47 7.64
CA GLY A 271 15.02 -1.13 7.00
C GLY A 271 15.01 -1.02 5.48
N ASP A 272 13.99 -0.40 4.91
CA ASP A 272 13.90 -0.09 3.49
C ASP A 272 14.15 1.41 3.20
N TYR A 273 14.07 1.79 1.93
CA TYR A 273 14.33 3.16 1.49
C TYR A 273 13.32 4.19 2.02
N LYS A 274 12.05 3.82 2.14
CA LYS A 274 10.99 4.69 2.68
C LYS A 274 10.96 4.72 4.20
N HIS A 275 11.29 3.60 4.80
CA HIS A 275 11.26 3.39 6.23
C HIS A 275 12.68 3.05 6.73
N PRO A 276 13.65 3.97 6.62
CA PRO A 276 15.00 3.69 7.07
C PRO A 276 15.00 3.43 8.57
N TYR A 277 15.94 2.61 9.03
CA TYR A 277 16.16 2.44 10.46
C TYR A 277 16.30 3.79 11.13
N PRO A 278 15.63 4.03 12.27
CA PRO A 278 15.82 5.24 13.06
C PRO A 278 17.30 5.44 13.39
N ALA A 279 17.77 6.68 13.37
CA ALA A 279 19.16 6.96 13.69
C ALA A 279 19.46 6.59 15.13
N GLY A 280 20.35 5.60 15.33
CA GLY A 280 20.68 5.04 16.63
C GLY A 280 20.04 3.68 16.92
N ASP A 281 19.21 3.15 16.02
CA ASP A 281 18.74 1.77 16.02
C ASP A 281 19.90 0.84 15.61
N LEU A 282 20.52 0.18 16.58
CA LEU A 282 21.71 -0.64 16.38
C LEU A 282 21.40 -2.14 16.30
N ASN A 283 20.21 -2.54 16.73
CA ASN A 283 19.74 -3.91 16.65
C ASN A 283 18.74 -4.13 15.51
N GLU A 284 18.46 -3.06 14.75
CA GLU A 284 17.59 -3.10 13.57
C GLU A 284 16.17 -3.59 13.90
N ASP A 285 15.64 -3.18 15.09
CA ASP A 285 14.29 -3.54 15.53
C ASP A 285 13.26 -2.41 15.33
N CYS A 286 13.61 -1.39 14.56
CA CYS A 286 12.81 -0.22 14.22
C CYS A 286 12.56 0.76 15.38
N ARG A 287 13.27 0.59 16.49
CA ARG A 287 13.17 1.45 17.68
C ARG A 287 14.55 1.87 18.13
N VAL A 288 14.62 2.99 18.84
CA VAL A 288 15.82 3.41 19.54
C VAL A 288 15.55 3.39 21.03
N ASP A 289 16.05 2.36 21.72
CA ASP A 289 15.75 2.14 23.13
C ASP A 289 16.96 1.58 23.93
N PHE A 290 16.70 0.98 25.09
CA PHE A 290 17.75 0.43 25.95
C PHE A 290 18.50 -0.76 25.33
N PHE A 291 17.94 -1.46 24.37
CA PHE A 291 18.63 -2.55 23.69
C PHE A 291 19.76 -2.00 22.80
N ASP A 292 19.50 -0.89 22.09
CA ASP A 292 20.52 -0.20 21.29
C ASP A 292 21.62 0.40 22.18
N PHE A 293 21.20 1.02 23.28
CA PHE A 293 22.16 1.52 24.26
C PHE A 293 23.04 0.40 24.81
N ALA A 294 22.51 -0.80 25.05
CA ALA A 294 23.30 -1.94 25.52
C ALA A 294 24.33 -2.38 24.48
N ILE A 295 23.97 -2.37 23.16
CA ILE A 295 24.89 -2.66 22.06
C ILE A 295 25.96 -1.58 21.97
N LEU A 296 25.58 -0.31 22.00
CA LEU A 296 26.53 0.81 22.03
C LEU A 296 27.52 0.70 23.20
N ALA A 297 27.02 0.39 24.40
CA ALA A 297 27.85 0.24 25.58
C ALA A 297 28.84 -0.93 25.47
N GLN A 298 28.44 -2.04 24.85
CA GLN A 298 29.35 -3.19 24.62
C GLN A 298 30.45 -2.85 23.60
N GLN A 299 30.15 -2.00 22.62
CA GLN A 299 31.08 -1.60 21.57
C GLN A 299 31.85 -0.32 21.91
N TRP A 300 31.68 0.22 23.12
CA TRP A 300 32.30 1.49 23.53
C TRP A 300 33.82 1.40 23.46
N HIS A 301 34.41 2.33 22.75
CA HIS A 301 35.83 2.38 22.36
C HIS A 301 36.35 1.25 21.44
N ALA A 302 35.48 0.35 20.99
CA ALA A 302 35.85 -0.67 20.03
C ALA A 302 35.45 -0.31 18.57
N GLY A 303 34.86 0.86 18.36
CA GLY A 303 34.36 1.37 17.08
C GLY A 303 33.28 2.44 17.23
N THR A 304 32.75 2.58 18.46
CA THR A 304 31.73 3.58 18.81
C THR A 304 32.26 4.57 19.84
N GLY A 305 31.65 5.75 19.89
CA GLY A 305 32.09 6.84 20.74
C GLY A 305 31.00 7.88 21.04
N TRP A 306 31.42 9.10 21.33
CA TRP A 306 30.53 10.18 21.72
C TRP A 306 29.54 10.60 20.63
N ASP A 307 29.93 10.49 19.36
CA ASP A 307 29.06 10.86 18.23
C ASP A 307 27.92 9.84 18.10
N ASP A 308 28.22 8.54 18.28
CA ASP A 308 27.20 7.47 18.25
C ASP A 308 26.25 7.57 19.44
N LEU A 309 26.77 7.90 20.64
CA LEU A 309 25.92 8.17 21.80
C LEU A 309 25.02 9.39 21.58
N THR A 310 25.52 10.42 20.92
CA THR A 310 24.73 11.60 20.58
C THR A 310 23.64 11.26 19.58
N THR A 311 23.96 10.45 18.59
CA THR A 311 22.98 9.95 17.58
C THR A 311 21.88 9.14 18.26
N LEU A 312 22.24 8.18 19.10
CA LEU A 312 21.29 7.36 19.86
C LEU A 312 20.43 8.23 20.80
N ALA A 313 21.03 9.20 21.51
CA ALA A 313 20.30 10.10 22.39
C ALA A 313 19.31 11.00 21.65
N ASN A 314 19.66 11.46 20.45
CA ASN A 314 18.76 12.26 19.59
C ASN A 314 17.62 11.41 18.99
N GLY A 315 17.88 10.13 18.72
CA GLY A 315 16.89 9.16 18.26
C GLY A 315 16.09 8.49 19.37
N TRP A 316 16.36 8.82 20.64
CA TRP A 316 15.78 8.10 21.79
C TRP A 316 14.25 8.04 21.75
N LEU A 317 13.69 6.83 21.82
CA LEU A 317 12.28 6.50 21.66
C LEU A 317 11.68 6.85 20.28
N GLN A 318 12.52 7.14 19.28
CA GLN A 318 12.06 7.20 17.91
C GLN A 318 11.75 5.79 17.40
N CYS A 319 10.79 5.72 16.52
CA CYS A 319 10.58 4.57 15.66
C CYS A 319 10.18 5.05 14.26
N SER A 320 10.44 4.25 13.23
CA SER A 320 10.18 4.62 11.83
C SER A 320 8.68 4.76 11.51
N TRP A 321 7.86 4.07 12.31
CA TRP A 321 6.41 4.19 12.34
C TRP A 321 5.97 4.70 13.70
N LYS A 322 4.74 5.21 13.82
CA LYS A 322 4.15 5.37 15.15
C LYS A 322 4.04 3.98 15.77
N CYS A 323 5.08 3.57 16.48
CA CYS A 323 5.07 2.34 17.23
C CYS A 323 3.93 2.43 18.26
N GLN A 324 2.91 1.63 18.09
CA GLN A 324 1.84 1.50 19.06
C GLN A 324 2.19 0.46 20.11
#